data_6fceab269c27176aeef254a9f58ee17b
#
_entry.id   6fceab269c27176aeef254a9f58ee17b
#
_cell.length_a   1.000
_cell.length_b   1.000
_cell.length_c   1.000
_cell.angle_alpha   90.00
_cell.angle_beta   90.00
_cell.angle_gamma   90.00
#
_symmetry.space_group_name_H-M   'P 1'
#
loop_
_entity.id
_entity.type
_entity.pdbx_description
1 polymer ?
#
loop_
_entity_poly.entity_id
_entity_poly.type
_entity_poly.pdbx_seq_one_letter_code
_entity_poly.pdbx_strand_id
1 'polypeptide(L)'
;EVVVAEVNSETDFVAKNELFQGFVQLVADTALTSGLNGGKNGEDVEALLEMNGLKDELIEKTATIGEKLSVRRFEKIAGECVASYLHAGGKIGVIVAADGATGVEEALTNIAMQVAAMNPEYISRADISQEAIDKMREIIVDSSLNDPASLPKPILNDLLAKACDGVWSAEDVAIYEEKKSNMNYLFNFLSKEAKAALVSLAMEDKANIAADKIFNGAVEGRV
;
A
#
# COMPACT_ATOMS: atom_id res chain seq x y z
N GLU A 1 5.29 3.05 26.80
CA GLU A 1 5.87 3.59 25.57
C GLU A 1 6.61 2.49 24.82
N VAL A 2 6.66 2.61 23.51
CA VAL A 2 7.43 1.75 22.62
C VAL A 2 8.00 2.61 21.49
N VAL A 3 9.18 2.23 20.99
CA VAL A 3 9.87 2.93 19.91
C VAL A 3 10.21 1.97 18.78
N VAL A 4 10.20 2.47 17.56
CA VAL A 4 10.80 1.83 16.40
C VAL A 4 11.80 2.80 15.77
N ALA A 5 13.00 2.32 15.44
CA ALA A 5 14.04 3.10 14.78
C ALA A 5 14.45 2.44 13.46
N GLU A 6 14.66 3.26 12.43
CA GLU A 6 15.19 2.83 11.14
C GLU A 6 16.62 3.35 10.99
N VAL A 7 17.55 2.40 10.98
CA VAL A 7 18.98 2.65 10.74
C VAL A 7 19.39 1.86 9.51
N ASN A 8 19.99 2.50 8.54
CA ASN A 8 20.33 1.92 7.25
C ASN A 8 21.85 1.72 7.10
N SER A 9 22.22 0.64 6.44
CA SER A 9 23.54 0.34 5.91
C SER A 9 23.48 0.19 4.39
N GLU A 10 24.62 0.05 3.73
CA GLU A 10 24.67 -0.11 2.27
C GLU A 10 24.36 -1.55 1.82
N THR A 11 24.73 -2.54 2.64
CA THR A 11 24.49 -3.95 2.30
C THR A 11 23.70 -4.70 3.37
N ASP A 12 23.06 -5.79 2.96
CA ASP A 12 22.33 -6.69 3.86
C ASP A 12 23.27 -7.58 4.70
N PHE A 13 24.55 -7.67 4.35
CA PHE A 13 25.58 -8.33 5.17
C PHE A 13 25.82 -7.53 6.44
N VAL A 14 25.97 -6.21 6.33
CA VAL A 14 26.16 -5.32 7.50
C VAL A 14 24.92 -5.29 8.36
N ALA A 15 23.72 -5.37 7.79
CA ALA A 15 22.48 -5.45 8.58
C ALA A 15 22.44 -6.66 9.54
N LYS A 16 23.23 -7.70 9.29
CA LYS A 16 23.40 -8.88 10.16
C LYS A 16 24.62 -8.82 11.08
N ASN A 17 25.44 -7.77 10.94
CA ASN A 17 26.64 -7.59 11.76
C ASN A 17 26.28 -7.19 13.19
N GLU A 18 26.90 -7.82 14.18
CA GLU A 18 26.63 -7.57 15.61
C GLU A 18 26.95 -6.12 16.02
N LEU A 19 28.00 -5.51 15.47
CA LEU A 19 28.36 -4.11 15.76
C LEU A 19 27.29 -3.16 15.23
N PHE A 20 26.74 -3.43 14.05
CA PHE A 20 25.64 -2.67 13.49
C PHE A 20 24.35 -2.83 14.31
N GLN A 21 23.99 -4.06 14.65
CA GLN A 21 22.81 -4.34 15.48
C GLN A 21 22.92 -3.72 16.87
N GLY A 22 24.11 -3.74 17.48
CA GLY A 22 24.37 -3.05 18.74
C GLY A 22 24.18 -1.54 18.65
N PHE A 23 24.60 -0.92 17.54
CA PHE A 23 24.36 0.49 17.29
C PHE A 23 22.86 0.78 17.08
N VAL A 24 22.14 -0.05 16.31
CA VAL A 24 20.67 0.07 16.15
C VAL A 24 19.95 0.03 17.50
N GLN A 25 20.37 -0.90 18.39
CA GLN A 25 19.81 -0.99 19.74
C GLN A 25 20.10 0.27 20.57
N LEU A 26 21.31 0.80 20.49
CA LEU A 26 21.67 2.04 21.19
C LEU A 26 20.84 3.24 20.73
N VAL A 27 20.56 3.34 19.40
CA VAL A 27 19.67 4.36 18.85
C VAL A 27 18.26 4.22 19.41
N ALA A 28 17.72 3.00 19.43
CA ALA A 28 16.38 2.73 19.95
C ALA A 28 16.26 3.03 21.44
N ASP A 29 17.24 2.60 22.26
CA ASP A 29 17.26 2.85 23.70
C ASP A 29 17.37 4.35 24.02
N THR A 30 18.19 5.09 23.25
CA THR A 30 18.29 6.54 23.38
C THR A 30 16.99 7.22 23.00
N ALA A 31 16.36 6.82 21.90
CA ALA A 31 15.07 7.36 21.48
C ALA A 31 13.97 7.09 22.52
N LEU A 32 13.94 5.89 23.11
CA LEU A 32 12.95 5.51 24.10
C LEU A 32 13.04 6.40 25.36
N THR A 33 14.27 6.68 25.82
CA THR A 33 14.52 7.47 27.04
C THR A 33 14.58 8.98 26.79
N SER A 34 14.62 9.42 25.53
CA SER A 34 14.60 10.83 25.16
C SER A 34 13.19 11.43 25.35
N GLY A 35 13.11 12.75 25.46
CA GLY A 35 11.84 13.48 25.39
C GLY A 35 11.31 13.68 23.98
N LEU A 36 11.92 13.04 22.96
CA LEU A 36 11.61 13.19 21.54
C LEU A 36 10.61 12.14 21.08
N ASN A 37 9.79 12.46 20.10
CA ASN A 37 8.81 11.55 19.54
C ASN A 37 9.21 11.00 18.16
N GLY A 38 10.05 11.73 17.44
CA GLY A 38 10.42 11.38 16.08
C GLY A 38 9.28 11.61 15.07
N GLY A 39 9.38 10.96 13.92
CA GLY A 39 8.37 11.03 12.87
C GLY A 39 8.84 10.37 11.57
N LYS A 40 7.87 10.14 10.68
CA LYS A 40 8.08 9.39 9.44
C LYS A 40 9.05 10.04 8.44
N ASN A 41 9.25 11.37 8.51
CA ASN A 41 10.16 12.08 7.61
C ASN A 41 11.54 12.33 8.25
N GLY A 42 11.83 11.77 9.44
CA GLY A 42 13.08 11.93 10.15
C GLY A 42 13.09 13.12 11.11
N GLU A 43 11.91 13.54 11.57
CA GLU A 43 11.78 14.54 12.62
C GLU A 43 12.58 14.10 13.86
N ASP A 44 13.16 15.04 14.55
CA ASP A 44 13.98 14.86 15.79
C ASP A 44 15.26 14.03 15.64
N VAL A 45 15.61 13.48 14.46
CA VAL A 45 16.82 12.65 14.29
C VAL A 45 18.10 13.42 14.62
N GLU A 46 18.21 14.67 14.18
CA GLU A 46 19.37 15.52 14.47
C GLU A 46 19.53 15.75 15.98
N ALA A 47 18.41 16.03 16.67
CA ALA A 47 18.41 16.20 18.13
C ALA A 47 18.73 14.91 18.87
N LEU A 48 18.27 13.76 18.36
CA LEU A 48 18.58 12.44 18.92
C LEU A 48 20.08 12.14 18.81
N LEU A 49 20.70 12.44 17.66
CA LEU A 49 22.13 12.20 17.43
C LEU A 49 23.04 13.01 18.36
N GLU A 50 22.60 14.15 18.85
CA GLU A 50 23.37 14.94 19.84
C GLU A 50 23.28 14.36 21.28
N MET A 51 22.46 13.31 21.50
CA MET A 51 22.29 12.67 22.80
C MET A 51 23.19 11.45 22.95
N ASN A 52 23.61 11.20 24.18
CA ASN A 52 24.33 9.99 24.61
C ASN A 52 25.53 9.59 23.73
N GLY A 53 26.15 10.53 23.04
CA GLY A 53 27.29 10.26 22.16
C GLY A 53 26.96 9.51 20.89
N LEU A 54 25.67 9.43 20.48
CA LEU A 54 25.24 8.68 19.28
C LEU A 54 25.93 9.13 18.01
N LYS A 55 26.25 10.40 17.88
CA LYS A 55 26.94 10.95 16.71
C LYS A 55 28.35 10.41 16.58
N ASP A 56 29.08 10.37 17.70
CA ASP A 56 30.43 9.82 17.75
C ASP A 56 30.42 8.32 17.49
N GLU A 57 29.47 7.59 18.08
CA GLU A 57 29.26 6.16 17.81
C GLU A 57 28.92 5.90 16.34
N LEU A 58 28.06 6.70 15.70
CA LEU A 58 27.74 6.58 14.27
C LEU A 58 29.01 6.73 13.41
N ILE A 59 29.85 7.71 13.72
CA ILE A 59 31.12 7.94 13.02
C ILE A 59 32.08 6.76 13.23
N GLU A 60 32.24 6.31 14.46
CA GLU A 60 33.11 5.17 14.81
C GLU A 60 32.67 3.88 14.14
N LYS A 61 31.37 3.56 14.19
CA LYS A 61 30.84 2.34 13.57
C LYS A 61 30.93 2.40 12.05
N THR A 62 30.66 3.57 11.45
CA THR A 62 30.86 3.78 9.99
C THR A 62 32.31 3.51 9.60
N ALA A 63 33.29 4.03 10.36
CA ALA A 63 34.71 3.80 10.08
C ALA A 63 35.14 2.34 10.30
N THR A 64 34.63 1.69 11.36
CA THR A 64 34.99 0.32 11.71
C THR A 64 34.38 -0.71 10.77
N ILE A 65 33.12 -0.51 10.37
CA ILE A 65 32.39 -1.40 9.46
C ILE A 65 32.81 -1.16 8.00
N GLY A 66 33.18 0.07 7.66
CA GLY A 66 33.60 0.45 6.30
C GLY A 66 32.46 0.68 5.32
N GLU A 67 31.22 0.80 5.81
CA GLU A 67 30.03 1.17 5.04
C GLU A 67 29.37 2.41 5.64
N LYS A 68 28.70 3.18 4.81
CA LYS A 68 27.91 4.33 5.26
C LYS A 68 26.72 3.85 6.09
N LEU A 69 26.65 4.28 7.32
CA LEU A 69 25.51 4.09 8.20
C LEU A 69 24.71 5.39 8.32
N SER A 70 23.40 5.28 8.48
CA SER A 70 22.55 6.45 8.72
C SER A 70 21.35 6.11 9.59
N VAL A 71 21.10 6.93 10.61
CA VAL A 71 19.84 6.95 11.36
C VAL A 71 18.85 7.73 10.49
N ARG A 72 17.85 7.05 9.93
CA ARG A 72 16.92 7.66 9.01
C ARG A 72 15.74 8.31 9.70
N ARG A 73 15.14 7.61 10.64
CA ARG A 73 13.99 8.04 11.41
C ARG A 73 13.75 7.15 12.61
N PHE A 74 12.96 7.63 13.53
CA PHE A 74 12.37 6.85 14.60
C PHE A 74 10.97 7.37 14.91
N GLU A 75 10.14 6.56 15.51
CA GLU A 75 8.84 6.96 16.04
C GLU A 75 8.62 6.32 17.39
N LYS A 76 8.06 7.09 18.32
CA LYS A 76 7.70 6.66 19.66
C LYS A 76 6.21 6.86 19.87
N ILE A 77 5.55 5.82 20.37
CA ILE A 77 4.15 5.88 20.76
C ILE A 77 3.96 5.44 22.20
N ALA A 78 2.92 5.91 22.83
CA ALA A 78 2.53 5.57 24.19
C ALA A 78 1.11 5.01 24.21
N GLY A 79 0.82 4.16 25.18
CA GLY A 79 -0.50 3.60 25.43
C GLY A 79 -0.46 2.81 26.75
N GLU A 80 -1.62 2.41 27.25
CA GLU A 80 -1.74 1.57 28.44
C GLU A 80 -1.15 0.18 28.19
N CYS A 81 -1.30 -0.32 26.97
CA CYS A 81 -0.66 -1.54 26.50
C CYS A 81 0.06 -1.26 25.19
N VAL A 82 1.29 -1.77 25.03
CA VAL A 82 2.11 -1.59 23.82
C VAL A 82 2.73 -2.91 23.39
N ALA A 83 2.92 -3.08 22.08
CA ALA A 83 3.63 -4.21 21.52
C ALA A 83 4.50 -3.77 20.34
N SER A 84 5.55 -4.56 20.07
CA SER A 84 6.40 -4.39 18.89
C SER A 84 6.60 -5.72 18.17
N TYR A 85 6.82 -5.65 16.88
CA TYR A 85 7.12 -6.82 16.05
C TYR A 85 8.17 -6.46 14.99
N LEU A 86 9.21 -7.29 14.92
CA LEU A 86 10.24 -7.20 13.88
C LEU A 86 10.11 -8.38 12.92
N HIS A 87 9.99 -8.08 11.64
CA HIS A 87 9.87 -9.08 10.59
C HIS A 87 11.10 -9.10 9.68
N ALA A 88 11.39 -10.27 9.09
CA ALA A 88 12.47 -10.49 8.11
C ALA A 88 13.86 -10.03 8.61
N GLY A 89 14.18 -10.32 9.88
CA GLY A 89 15.46 -9.95 10.46
C GLY A 89 15.65 -8.44 10.68
N GLY A 90 14.57 -7.73 11.00
CA GLY A 90 14.59 -6.30 11.26
C GLY A 90 14.36 -5.41 10.03
N LYS A 91 14.01 -5.99 8.88
CA LYS A 91 13.70 -5.20 7.67
C LYS A 91 12.36 -4.45 7.76
N ILE A 92 11.43 -4.96 8.56
CA ILE A 92 10.15 -4.33 8.84
C ILE A 92 9.98 -4.30 10.36
N GLY A 93 9.76 -3.12 10.90
CA GLY A 93 9.43 -2.91 12.31
C GLY A 93 8.04 -2.31 12.45
N VAL A 94 7.24 -2.85 13.36
CA VAL A 94 5.90 -2.36 13.66
C VAL A 94 5.77 -2.17 15.16
N ILE A 95 5.18 -1.05 15.56
CA ILE A 95 4.79 -0.77 16.95
C ILE A 95 3.30 -0.50 17.00
N VAL A 96 2.64 -1.00 18.04
CA VAL A 96 1.20 -0.84 18.26
C VAL A 96 0.97 -0.44 19.71
N ALA A 97 0.05 0.49 19.92
CA ALA A 97 -0.41 0.90 21.24
C ALA A 97 -1.93 0.79 21.32
N ALA A 98 -2.45 0.48 22.50
CA ALA A 98 -3.87 0.48 22.81
C ALA A 98 -4.11 1.13 24.16
N ASP A 99 -5.22 1.86 24.25
CA ASP A 99 -5.74 2.44 25.48
C ASP A 99 -7.02 1.72 25.90
N GLY A 100 -7.34 1.77 27.20
CA GLY A 100 -8.53 1.14 27.76
C GLY A 100 -8.45 -0.39 27.85
N ALA A 101 -7.26 -1.01 27.65
CA ALA A 101 -7.08 -2.45 27.68
C ALA A 101 -5.76 -2.83 28.34
N THR A 102 -5.78 -3.77 29.27
CA THR A 102 -4.60 -4.35 29.92
C THR A 102 -4.57 -5.85 29.69
N GLY A 103 -3.36 -6.43 29.63
CA GLY A 103 -3.19 -7.87 29.41
C GLY A 103 -3.54 -8.33 28.00
N VAL A 104 -3.42 -7.44 26.99
CA VAL A 104 -3.70 -7.71 25.58
C VAL A 104 -2.46 -7.73 24.71
N GLU A 105 -1.29 -7.88 25.29
CA GLU A 105 0.02 -7.82 24.61
C GLU A 105 0.11 -8.83 23.47
N GLU A 106 -0.41 -10.05 23.66
CA GLU A 106 -0.43 -11.07 22.62
C GLU A 106 -1.33 -10.66 21.45
N ALA A 107 -2.50 -10.08 21.73
CA ALA A 107 -3.41 -9.59 20.69
C ALA A 107 -2.77 -8.42 19.91
N LEU A 108 -2.10 -7.49 20.59
CA LEU A 108 -1.37 -6.41 19.94
C LEU A 108 -0.20 -6.91 19.10
N THR A 109 0.52 -7.92 19.56
CA THR A 109 1.57 -8.57 18.77
C THR A 109 1.01 -9.19 17.51
N ASN A 110 -0.14 -9.88 17.58
CA ASN A 110 -0.82 -10.43 16.41
C ASN A 110 -1.29 -9.33 15.44
N ILE A 111 -1.77 -8.20 15.95
CA ILE A 111 -2.09 -7.02 15.12
C ILE A 111 -0.82 -6.48 14.46
N ALA A 112 0.29 -6.34 15.19
CA ALA A 112 1.57 -5.89 14.63
C ALA A 112 2.07 -6.82 13.50
N MET A 113 1.89 -8.13 13.64
CA MET A 113 2.18 -9.10 12.58
C MET A 113 1.29 -8.88 11.35
N GLN A 114 -0.01 -8.63 11.53
CA GLN A 114 -0.92 -8.31 10.43
C GLN A 114 -0.56 -7.00 9.74
N VAL A 115 -0.20 -5.97 10.51
CA VAL A 115 0.28 -4.68 9.97
C VAL A 115 1.55 -4.89 9.13
N ALA A 116 2.50 -5.70 9.59
CA ALA A 116 3.70 -6.03 8.84
C ALA A 116 3.40 -6.75 7.51
N ALA A 117 2.38 -7.61 7.48
CA ALA A 117 2.00 -8.39 6.32
C ALA A 117 1.16 -7.58 5.31
N MET A 118 0.22 -6.76 5.81
CA MET A 118 -0.78 -6.07 4.98
C MET A 118 -0.36 -4.65 4.59
N ASN A 119 0.62 -4.08 5.32
CA ASN A 119 1.09 -2.70 5.12
C ASN A 119 -0.06 -1.67 5.01
N PRO A 120 -0.98 -1.59 5.98
CA PRO A 120 -2.12 -0.68 5.92
C PRO A 120 -1.64 0.77 5.97
N GLU A 121 -2.32 1.64 5.23
CA GLU A 121 -2.04 3.09 5.23
C GLU A 121 -2.82 3.84 6.30
N TYR A 122 -3.92 3.25 6.80
CA TYR A 122 -4.84 3.87 7.75
C TYR A 122 -5.21 2.91 8.87
N ILE A 123 -5.50 3.43 10.06
CA ILE A 123 -5.98 2.64 11.20
C ILE A 123 -7.47 2.32 11.03
N SER A 124 -8.25 3.27 10.53
CA SER A 124 -9.70 3.13 10.34
C SER A 124 -10.19 3.86 9.09
N ARG A 125 -11.41 3.55 8.67
CA ARG A 125 -12.09 4.30 7.59
C ARG A 125 -12.25 5.79 7.88
N ALA A 126 -12.34 6.17 9.16
CA ALA A 126 -12.49 7.57 9.55
C ALA A 126 -11.22 8.41 9.28
N ASP A 127 -10.06 7.75 9.15
CA ASP A 127 -8.78 8.40 8.88
C ASP A 127 -8.56 8.68 7.38
N ILE A 128 -9.41 8.11 6.53
CA ILE A 128 -9.30 8.28 5.07
C ILE A 128 -9.98 9.61 4.69
N SER A 129 -9.22 10.51 4.08
CA SER A 129 -9.78 11.77 3.58
C SER A 129 -10.76 11.53 2.43
N GLN A 130 -11.76 12.39 2.29
CA GLN A 130 -12.71 12.34 1.17
C GLN A 130 -11.98 12.46 -0.18
N GLU A 131 -10.93 13.27 -0.25
CA GLU A 131 -10.10 13.41 -1.44
C GLU A 131 -9.42 12.08 -1.84
N ALA A 132 -8.91 11.32 -0.86
CA ALA A 132 -8.31 10.00 -1.11
C ALA A 132 -9.35 9.00 -1.61
N ILE A 133 -10.57 9.02 -1.04
CA ILE A 133 -11.70 8.18 -1.48
C ILE A 133 -12.08 8.52 -2.92
N ASP A 134 -12.24 9.81 -3.23
CA ASP A 134 -12.64 10.27 -4.56
C ASP A 134 -11.60 9.91 -5.62
N LYS A 135 -10.32 10.07 -5.29
CA LYS A 135 -9.21 9.66 -6.15
C LYS A 135 -9.18 8.14 -6.38
N MET A 136 -9.39 7.35 -5.33
CA MET A 136 -9.46 5.89 -5.46
C MET A 136 -10.65 5.48 -6.34
N ARG A 137 -11.80 6.12 -6.16
CA ARG A 137 -12.98 5.91 -6.99
C ARG A 137 -12.69 6.20 -8.47
N GLU A 138 -12.03 7.31 -8.78
CA GLU A 138 -11.65 7.67 -10.14
C GLU A 138 -10.72 6.62 -10.76
N ILE A 139 -9.71 6.17 -10.01
CA ILE A 139 -8.80 5.11 -10.47
C ILE A 139 -9.54 3.80 -10.75
N ILE A 140 -10.49 3.40 -9.89
CA ILE A 140 -11.28 2.18 -10.09
C ILE A 140 -12.19 2.31 -11.31
N VAL A 141 -12.83 3.46 -11.50
CA VAL A 141 -13.65 3.76 -12.69
C VAL A 141 -12.80 3.62 -13.95
N ASP A 142 -11.68 4.33 -14.03
CA ASP A 142 -10.80 4.31 -15.20
C ASP A 142 -10.21 2.93 -15.49
N SER A 143 -9.78 2.23 -14.45
CA SER A 143 -9.31 0.85 -14.59
C SER A 143 -10.39 -0.08 -15.15
N SER A 144 -11.64 0.06 -14.67
CA SER A 144 -12.76 -0.77 -15.12
C SER A 144 -13.15 -0.47 -16.58
N LEU A 145 -13.11 0.80 -17.00
CA LEU A 145 -13.39 1.19 -18.39
C LEU A 145 -12.29 0.72 -19.35
N ASN A 146 -11.04 0.66 -18.88
CA ASN A 146 -9.91 0.11 -19.65
C ASN A 146 -9.91 -1.41 -19.74
N ASP A 147 -10.72 -2.10 -18.94
CA ASP A 147 -10.98 -3.55 -19.03
C ASP A 147 -12.48 -3.84 -19.15
N PRO A 148 -13.08 -3.64 -20.33
CA PRO A 148 -14.52 -3.84 -20.54
C PRO A 148 -15.03 -5.23 -20.17
N ALA A 149 -14.16 -6.25 -20.17
CA ALA A 149 -14.52 -7.61 -19.74
C ALA A 149 -14.89 -7.68 -18.24
N SER A 150 -14.40 -6.74 -17.43
CA SER A 150 -14.68 -6.64 -16.00
C SER A 150 -15.96 -5.87 -15.66
N LEU A 151 -16.57 -5.22 -16.65
CA LEU A 151 -17.79 -4.43 -16.46
C LEU A 151 -19.00 -5.30 -16.10
N PRO A 152 -19.97 -4.75 -15.35
CA PRO A 152 -21.25 -5.42 -15.14
C PRO A 152 -21.92 -5.82 -16.44
N LYS A 153 -22.50 -7.03 -16.47
CA LYS A 153 -23.09 -7.61 -17.70
C LYS A 153 -24.04 -6.69 -18.46
N PRO A 154 -24.95 -5.91 -17.85
CA PRO A 154 -25.84 -5.03 -18.59
C PRO A 154 -25.04 -3.98 -19.39
N ILE A 155 -24.07 -3.33 -18.75
CA ILE A 155 -23.21 -2.29 -19.37
C ILE A 155 -22.36 -2.90 -20.48
N LEU A 156 -21.76 -4.04 -20.22
CA LEU A 156 -20.96 -4.76 -21.22
C LEU A 156 -21.83 -5.12 -22.45
N ASN A 157 -23.05 -5.61 -22.25
CA ASN A 157 -23.96 -5.95 -23.34
C ASN A 157 -24.33 -4.74 -24.21
N ASP A 158 -24.55 -3.57 -23.58
CA ASP A 158 -24.82 -2.32 -24.30
C ASP A 158 -23.62 -1.86 -25.14
N LEU A 159 -22.41 -1.97 -24.57
CA LEU A 159 -21.18 -1.66 -25.31
C LEU A 159 -20.94 -2.62 -26.48
N LEU A 160 -21.19 -3.91 -26.28
CA LEU A 160 -21.10 -4.93 -27.33
C LEU A 160 -22.11 -4.68 -28.46
N ALA A 161 -23.34 -4.32 -28.10
CA ALA A 161 -24.37 -3.95 -29.11
C ALA A 161 -23.94 -2.72 -29.92
N LYS A 162 -23.45 -1.65 -29.27
CA LYS A 162 -22.90 -0.46 -29.94
C LYS A 162 -21.71 -0.81 -30.83
N ALA A 163 -20.82 -1.71 -30.38
CA ALA A 163 -19.67 -2.14 -31.16
C ALA A 163 -20.08 -2.92 -32.43
N CYS A 164 -21.08 -3.76 -32.34
CA CYS A 164 -21.66 -4.48 -33.51
C CYS A 164 -22.37 -3.56 -34.50
N ASP A 165 -22.90 -2.42 -34.05
CA ASP A 165 -23.62 -1.44 -34.87
C ASP A 165 -22.65 -0.46 -35.58
N GLY A 166 -21.75 -1.02 -36.40
CA GLY A 166 -20.89 -0.26 -37.31
C GLY A 166 -19.51 0.14 -36.81
N VAL A 167 -19.08 -0.33 -35.62
CA VAL A 167 -17.73 -0.06 -35.08
C VAL A 167 -16.79 -1.24 -35.34
N TRP A 168 -17.26 -2.45 -35.11
CA TRP A 168 -16.48 -3.67 -35.34
C TRP A 168 -16.43 -4.12 -36.79
N SER A 169 -15.39 -4.85 -37.16
CA SER A 169 -15.29 -5.54 -38.44
C SER A 169 -16.36 -6.64 -38.55
N ALA A 170 -16.72 -7.02 -39.79
CA ALA A 170 -17.64 -8.12 -40.02
C ALA A 170 -17.14 -9.45 -39.41
N GLU A 171 -15.81 -9.65 -39.33
CA GLU A 171 -15.16 -10.83 -38.72
C GLU A 171 -15.38 -10.84 -37.22
N ASP A 172 -15.13 -9.71 -36.50
CA ASP A 172 -15.33 -9.61 -35.07
C ASP A 172 -16.80 -9.73 -34.69
N VAL A 173 -17.72 -9.19 -35.48
CA VAL A 173 -19.18 -9.39 -35.32
C VAL A 173 -19.55 -10.86 -35.44
N ALA A 174 -18.97 -11.59 -36.39
CA ALA A 174 -19.24 -13.03 -36.56
C ALA A 174 -18.71 -13.83 -35.35
N ILE A 175 -17.52 -13.48 -34.83
CA ILE A 175 -16.97 -14.07 -33.59
C ILE A 175 -17.89 -13.82 -32.41
N TYR A 176 -18.41 -12.59 -32.27
CA TYR A 176 -19.36 -12.26 -31.21
C TYR A 176 -20.62 -13.11 -31.32
N GLU A 177 -21.25 -13.19 -32.49
CA GLU A 177 -22.48 -13.97 -32.70
C GLU A 177 -22.28 -15.47 -32.36
N GLU A 178 -21.12 -16.02 -32.70
CA GLU A 178 -20.79 -17.43 -32.36
C GLU A 178 -20.58 -17.65 -30.88
N LYS A 179 -19.92 -16.70 -30.17
CA LYS A 179 -19.40 -16.91 -28.83
C LYS A 179 -20.13 -16.12 -27.74
N LYS A 180 -21.16 -15.34 -28.04
CA LYS A 180 -21.93 -14.50 -27.10
C LYS A 180 -22.56 -15.26 -25.93
N SER A 181 -22.69 -16.60 -26.01
CA SER A 181 -23.18 -17.44 -24.93
C SER A 181 -22.16 -17.60 -23.78
N ASN A 182 -20.87 -17.34 -24.06
CA ASN A 182 -19.79 -17.44 -23.08
C ASN A 182 -18.88 -16.19 -23.15
N MET A 183 -19.29 -15.14 -22.46
CA MET A 183 -18.60 -13.84 -22.47
C MET A 183 -17.13 -13.91 -22.03
N ASN A 184 -16.79 -14.72 -21.04
CA ASN A 184 -15.40 -14.86 -20.60
C ASN A 184 -14.51 -15.44 -21.70
N TYR A 185 -15.10 -16.25 -22.58
CA TYR A 185 -14.40 -16.90 -23.69
C TYR A 185 -14.33 -15.99 -24.92
N LEU A 186 -15.33 -15.14 -25.12
CA LEU A 186 -15.40 -14.19 -26.23
C LEU A 186 -14.14 -13.33 -26.35
N PHE A 187 -13.70 -12.72 -25.25
CA PHE A 187 -12.55 -11.82 -25.23
C PHE A 187 -11.24 -12.46 -25.67
N ASN A 188 -11.11 -13.80 -25.61
CA ASN A 188 -9.93 -14.49 -26.08
C ASN A 188 -9.83 -14.52 -27.62
N PHE A 189 -10.93 -14.36 -28.33
CA PHE A 189 -11.01 -14.48 -29.80
C PHE A 189 -11.15 -13.13 -30.52
N LEU A 190 -11.63 -12.10 -29.84
CA LEU A 190 -11.72 -10.76 -30.40
C LEU A 190 -10.34 -10.23 -30.82
N SER A 191 -10.26 -9.52 -31.93
CA SER A 191 -9.07 -8.83 -32.39
C SER A 191 -8.62 -7.76 -31.39
N LYS A 192 -7.37 -7.32 -31.49
CA LYS A 192 -6.86 -6.22 -30.66
C LYS A 192 -7.62 -4.92 -30.96
N GLU A 193 -7.96 -4.70 -32.20
CA GLU A 193 -8.72 -3.57 -32.69
C GLU A 193 -10.13 -3.56 -32.12
N ALA A 194 -10.81 -4.71 -32.11
CA ALA A 194 -12.13 -4.84 -31.49
C ALA A 194 -12.14 -4.57 -29.99
N LYS A 195 -11.13 -5.05 -29.27
CA LYS A 195 -10.95 -4.75 -27.82
C LYS A 195 -10.68 -3.28 -27.59
N ALA A 196 -9.80 -2.66 -28.38
CA ALA A 196 -9.51 -1.24 -28.29
C ALA A 196 -10.75 -0.38 -28.59
N ALA A 197 -11.57 -0.79 -29.56
CA ALA A 197 -12.83 -0.11 -29.87
C ALA A 197 -13.82 -0.16 -28.69
N LEU A 198 -13.91 -1.29 -27.97
CA LEU A 198 -14.74 -1.38 -26.77
C LEU A 198 -14.25 -0.45 -25.66
N VAL A 199 -12.94 -0.36 -25.45
CA VAL A 199 -12.35 0.59 -24.48
C VAL A 199 -12.71 2.03 -24.88
N SER A 200 -12.56 2.38 -26.16
CA SER A 200 -12.92 3.73 -26.65
C SER A 200 -14.40 4.04 -26.40
N LEU A 201 -15.31 3.12 -26.75
CA LEU A 201 -16.74 3.27 -26.47
C LEU A 201 -17.05 3.43 -24.98
N ALA A 202 -16.37 2.65 -24.11
CA ALA A 202 -16.54 2.76 -22.67
C ALA A 202 -16.05 4.12 -22.15
N MET A 203 -14.93 4.61 -22.65
CA MET A 203 -14.38 5.91 -22.28
C MET A 203 -15.22 7.08 -22.79
N GLU A 204 -15.77 7.00 -23.99
CA GLU A 204 -16.70 8.00 -24.53
C GLU A 204 -18.00 8.08 -23.70
N ASP A 205 -18.48 6.95 -23.19
CA ASP A 205 -19.70 6.87 -22.38
C ASP A 205 -19.43 6.91 -20.86
N LYS A 206 -18.21 7.27 -20.45
CA LYS A 206 -17.73 7.29 -19.05
C LYS A 206 -18.75 7.94 -18.11
N ALA A 207 -19.29 9.10 -18.47
CA ALA A 207 -20.22 9.85 -17.63
C ALA A 207 -21.51 9.06 -17.32
N ASN A 208 -22.08 8.39 -18.34
CA ASN A 208 -23.29 7.60 -18.18
C ASN A 208 -23.01 6.30 -17.42
N ILE A 209 -21.89 5.64 -17.74
CA ILE A 209 -21.47 4.40 -17.04
C ILE A 209 -21.21 4.70 -15.56
N ALA A 210 -20.51 5.77 -15.24
CA ALA A 210 -20.24 6.17 -13.85
C ALA A 210 -21.51 6.55 -13.08
N ALA A 211 -22.56 7.01 -13.74
CA ALA A 211 -23.86 7.31 -13.16
C ALA A 211 -24.76 6.06 -13.01
N ASP A 212 -24.42 4.94 -13.64
CA ASP A 212 -25.19 3.69 -13.55
C ASP A 212 -25.14 3.11 -12.14
N LYS A 213 -26.30 2.72 -11.60
CA LYS A 213 -26.43 2.22 -10.22
C LYS A 213 -25.68 0.90 -9.99
N ILE A 214 -25.67 0.01 -10.97
CA ILE A 214 -25.02 -1.30 -10.86
C ILE A 214 -23.50 -1.11 -10.88
N PHE A 215 -23.00 -0.26 -11.77
CA PHE A 215 -21.59 0.09 -11.84
C PHE A 215 -21.12 0.79 -10.58
N ASN A 216 -21.86 1.80 -10.11
CA ASN A 216 -21.56 2.50 -8.88
C ASN A 216 -21.51 1.56 -7.67
N GLY A 217 -22.47 0.63 -7.54
CA GLY A 217 -22.44 -0.38 -6.48
C GLY A 217 -21.20 -1.28 -6.55
N ALA A 218 -20.73 -1.63 -7.75
CA ALA A 218 -19.50 -2.40 -7.94
C ALA A 218 -18.24 -1.58 -7.60
N VAL A 219 -18.22 -0.29 -7.89
CA VAL A 219 -17.14 0.64 -7.53
C VAL A 219 -17.08 0.84 -6.02
N GLU A 220 -18.24 1.15 -5.37
CA GLU A 220 -18.33 1.33 -3.92
C GLU A 220 -17.86 0.10 -3.13
N GLY A 221 -18.11 -1.10 -3.64
CA GLY A 221 -17.63 -2.33 -3.01
C GLY A 221 -16.12 -2.56 -3.12
N ARG A 222 -15.40 -1.75 -3.93
CA ARG A 222 -13.95 -1.84 -4.16
C ARG A 222 -13.19 -0.66 -3.54
N VAL A 223 -13.88 0.43 -3.21
CA VAL A 223 -13.39 1.57 -2.42
C VAL A 223 -13.48 1.23 -0.93
#